data_93ec0e931675303e57ec31a110f1735b
#
_entry.id   93ec0e931675303e57ec31a110f1735b
#
_cell.length_a   1.000
_cell.length_b   1.000
_cell.length_c   1.000
_cell.angle_alpha   90.00
_cell.angle_beta   90.00
_cell.angle_gamma   90.00
#
_symmetry.space_group_name_H-M   'P 1'
#
loop_
_entity.id
_entity.type
_entity.pdbx_description
1 polymer ?
#
loop_
_entity_poly.entity_id
_entity_poly.type
_entity_poly.pdbx_seq_one_letter_code
_entity_poly.pdbx_strand_id
1 'polypeptide(L)'
;MPGSTDALEPRRPYEVFEHTADVGLHAFGRTLSELFIHAAQGMESLMVAPEQVRVQVSREITVTGHDEVSLLIAWLNELIVLFDTEYLLLRQFEIDEISGTYLKGRASGEPYDAQRHDIGSAIKAVTWHEAAVELTDEGYKVRIIFDI
;
A
#
# COMPACT_ATOMS: atom_id res chain seq x y z
N MET A 1 3.87 28.11 -6.37
CA MET A 1 2.71 28.01 -6.32
C MET A 1 2.04 26.67 -6.02
N PRO A 2 2.46 25.66 -6.55
CA PRO A 2 1.78 24.41 -6.36
C PRO A 2 1.57 24.02 -4.91
N GLY A 3 2.46 24.41 -4.03
CA GLY A 3 2.33 24.05 -2.61
C GLY A 3 1.06 24.61 -1.97
N SER A 4 0.64 25.81 -2.37
CA SER A 4 -0.56 26.38 -1.81
C SER A 4 -1.80 25.67 -2.29
N THR A 5 -1.77 25.11 -3.50
CA THR A 5 -2.85 24.32 -4.04
C THR A 5 -3.04 23.06 -3.21
N ASP A 6 -1.95 22.39 -2.89
CA ASP A 6 -2.01 21.18 -2.08
C ASP A 6 -2.61 21.44 -0.71
N ALA A 7 -2.34 22.60 -0.12
CA ALA A 7 -2.86 22.93 1.20
C ALA A 7 -4.39 23.10 1.18
N LEU A 8 -4.97 23.46 0.03
CA LEU A 8 -6.40 23.69 -0.10
C LEU A 8 -7.18 22.50 -0.59
N GLU A 9 -6.50 21.51 -1.14
CA GLU A 9 -7.15 20.33 -1.70
C GLU A 9 -7.29 19.22 -0.65
N PRO A 10 -8.29 18.35 -0.79
CA PRO A 10 -8.37 17.16 0.04
C PRO A 10 -7.09 16.34 -0.11
N ARG A 11 -6.66 15.76 0.98
CA ARG A 11 -5.46 14.94 0.95
C ARG A 11 -5.68 13.72 0.06
N ARG A 12 -4.73 13.46 -0.80
CA ARG A 12 -4.76 12.27 -1.68
C ARG A 12 -4.52 11.01 -0.86
N PRO A 13 -5.07 9.86 -1.30
CA PRO A 13 -4.81 8.57 -0.64
C PRO A 13 -3.33 8.19 -0.67
N TYR A 14 -2.66 8.45 -1.79
CA TYR A 14 -1.24 8.17 -1.95
C TYR A 14 -0.64 9.05 -3.04
N GLU A 15 0.67 9.05 -3.11
CA GLU A 15 1.42 9.80 -4.10
C GLU A 15 2.70 9.03 -4.42
N VAL A 16 2.95 8.81 -5.71
CA VAL A 16 4.14 8.09 -6.19
C VAL A 16 5.24 9.09 -6.51
N PHE A 17 6.46 8.77 -6.11
CA PHE A 17 7.62 9.56 -6.51
C PHE A 17 8.74 8.63 -6.94
N GLU A 18 9.66 9.12 -7.79
CA GLU A 18 10.81 8.35 -8.25
C GLU A 18 11.97 8.51 -7.28
N HIS A 19 12.74 7.43 -7.16
CA HIS A 19 13.96 7.41 -6.39
C HIS A 19 14.99 6.62 -7.22
N THR A 20 16.30 6.86 -7.01
CA THR A 20 17.35 6.19 -7.78
C THR A 20 17.21 4.67 -7.70
N ALA A 21 16.92 4.01 -8.81
CA ALA A 21 16.74 2.56 -8.94
C ALA A 21 15.54 1.98 -8.17
N ASP A 22 14.69 2.83 -7.60
CA ASP A 22 13.54 2.41 -6.79
C ASP A 22 12.34 3.28 -7.11
N VAL A 23 11.20 2.95 -6.50
CA VAL A 23 9.99 3.77 -6.57
C VAL A 23 9.53 4.09 -5.17
N GLY A 24 9.22 5.34 -4.91
CA GLY A 24 8.73 5.80 -3.64
C GLY A 24 7.23 6.05 -3.64
N LEU A 25 6.65 6.00 -2.44
CA LEU A 25 5.24 6.23 -2.20
C LEU A 25 5.06 7.05 -0.93
N HIS A 26 4.26 8.10 -1.03
CA HIS A 26 3.71 8.77 0.15
C HIS A 26 2.26 8.31 0.28
N ALA A 27 1.87 7.87 1.45
CA ALA A 27 0.48 7.52 1.73
C ALA A 27 -0.01 8.33 2.92
N PHE A 28 -1.32 8.56 2.96
CA PHE A 28 -1.96 9.43 3.94
C PHE A 28 -3.23 8.76 4.45
N GLY A 29 -3.60 9.04 5.68
CA GLY A 29 -4.84 8.55 6.25
C GLY A 29 -5.19 9.30 7.52
N ARG A 30 -6.48 9.47 7.79
CA ARG A 30 -6.94 10.11 9.04
C ARG A 30 -6.74 9.19 10.22
N THR A 31 -6.85 7.90 9.98
CA THR A 31 -6.64 6.86 10.98
C THR A 31 -5.53 5.94 10.52
N LEU A 32 -5.03 5.12 11.43
CA LEU A 32 -4.01 4.15 11.10
C LEU A 32 -4.54 3.14 10.07
N SER A 33 -5.80 2.71 10.21
CA SER A 33 -6.44 1.82 9.23
C SER A 33 -6.46 2.43 7.84
N GLU A 34 -6.86 3.69 7.71
CA GLU A 34 -6.86 4.37 6.41
C GLU A 34 -5.47 4.45 5.82
N LEU A 35 -4.46 4.78 6.64
CA LEU A 35 -3.08 4.85 6.18
C LEU A 35 -2.65 3.52 5.55
N PHE A 36 -2.91 2.41 6.22
CA PHE A 36 -2.52 1.08 5.78
C PHE A 36 -3.27 0.66 4.51
N ILE A 37 -4.55 1.00 4.42
CA ILE A 37 -5.36 0.73 3.22
C ILE A 37 -4.82 1.55 2.04
N HIS A 38 -4.56 2.83 2.24
CA HIS A 38 -4.06 3.71 1.18
C HIS A 38 -2.65 3.33 0.73
N ALA A 39 -1.80 2.89 1.65
CA ALA A 39 -0.47 2.40 1.30
C ALA A 39 -0.56 1.16 0.41
N ALA A 40 -1.46 0.23 0.74
CA ALA A 40 -1.70 -0.96 -0.06
C ALA A 40 -2.23 -0.62 -1.46
N GLN A 41 -3.18 0.30 -1.54
CA GLN A 41 -3.72 0.76 -2.82
C GLN A 41 -2.62 1.38 -3.68
N GLY A 42 -1.79 2.22 -3.08
CA GLY A 42 -0.68 2.86 -3.78
C GLY A 42 0.33 1.86 -4.31
N MET A 43 0.69 0.87 -3.49
CA MET A 43 1.62 -0.17 -3.90
C MET A 43 1.06 -0.98 -5.08
N GLU A 44 -0.19 -1.43 -4.98
CA GLU A 44 -0.81 -2.20 -6.05
C GLU A 44 -0.95 -1.38 -7.33
N SER A 45 -1.15 -0.06 -7.23
CA SER A 45 -1.25 0.82 -8.39
C SER A 45 0.02 0.85 -9.22
N LEU A 46 1.16 0.54 -8.62
CA LEU A 46 2.44 0.44 -9.35
C LEU A 46 2.49 -0.82 -10.21
N MET A 47 1.76 -1.85 -9.84
CA MET A 47 1.72 -3.12 -10.56
C MET A 47 0.66 -3.15 -11.64
N VAL A 48 -0.52 -2.64 -11.35
CA VAL A 48 -1.66 -2.70 -12.26
C VAL A 48 -2.62 -1.56 -11.98
N ALA A 49 -3.29 -1.04 -13.00
CA ALA A 49 -4.36 -0.06 -12.82
C ALA A 49 -5.51 -0.72 -12.05
N PRO A 50 -5.97 -0.10 -10.96
CA PRO A 50 -7.03 -0.71 -10.13
C PRO A 50 -8.29 -1.04 -10.91
N GLU A 51 -8.63 -0.24 -11.93
CA GLU A 51 -9.83 -0.44 -12.75
C GLU A 51 -9.80 -1.77 -13.50
N GLN A 52 -8.62 -2.33 -13.72
CA GLN A 52 -8.46 -3.60 -14.43
C GLN A 52 -8.68 -4.82 -13.54
N VAL A 53 -8.74 -4.60 -12.22
CA VAL A 53 -8.83 -5.71 -11.24
C VAL A 53 -10.25 -5.86 -10.74
N ARG A 54 -10.81 -7.06 -10.87
CA ARG A 54 -12.14 -7.40 -10.35
C ARG A 54 -11.98 -8.00 -8.96
N VAL A 55 -12.98 -7.76 -8.11
CA VAL A 55 -12.98 -8.32 -6.75
C VAL A 55 -13.70 -9.65 -6.81
N GLN A 56 -12.96 -10.74 -6.95
CA GLN A 56 -13.50 -12.10 -7.09
C GLN A 56 -13.08 -13.04 -5.98
N VAL A 57 -11.87 -12.86 -5.44
CA VAL A 57 -11.35 -13.71 -4.36
C VAL A 57 -10.83 -12.84 -3.24
N SER A 58 -10.83 -13.38 -2.04
CA SER A 58 -10.40 -12.67 -0.84
C SER A 58 -9.43 -13.52 -0.03
N ARG A 59 -8.48 -12.87 0.65
CA ARG A 59 -7.53 -13.55 1.54
C ARG A 59 -7.47 -12.82 2.87
N GLU A 60 -7.49 -13.59 3.93
CA GLU A 60 -7.28 -13.06 5.27
C GLU A 60 -5.79 -12.86 5.51
N ILE A 61 -5.45 -11.77 6.19
CA ILE A 61 -4.08 -11.40 6.49
C ILE A 61 -3.99 -11.03 7.96
N THR A 62 -3.03 -11.65 8.66
CA THR A 62 -2.71 -11.30 10.03
C THR A 62 -1.22 -11.10 10.12
N VAL A 63 -0.81 -9.93 10.59
CA VAL A 63 0.62 -9.60 10.74
C VAL A 63 0.87 -8.92 12.07
N THR A 64 2.13 -8.99 12.51
CA THR A 64 2.59 -8.32 13.72
C THR A 64 3.84 -7.51 13.41
N GLY A 65 4.13 -6.54 14.26
CA GLY A 65 5.33 -5.72 14.16
C GLY A 65 5.75 -5.24 15.54
N HIS A 66 6.87 -4.55 15.58
CA HIS A 66 7.39 -3.95 16.82
C HIS A 66 6.86 -2.54 17.02
N ASP A 67 6.51 -1.89 15.93
CA ASP A 67 5.99 -0.53 15.90
C ASP A 67 5.17 -0.36 14.62
N GLU A 68 4.67 0.83 14.39
CA GLU A 68 3.80 1.12 13.25
C GLU A 68 4.53 0.95 11.91
N VAL A 69 5.80 1.30 11.85
CA VAL A 69 6.59 1.16 10.63
C VAL A 69 6.79 -0.32 10.28
N SER A 70 7.24 -1.12 11.25
CA SER A 70 7.46 -2.54 11.01
C SER A 70 6.16 -3.28 10.71
N LEU A 71 5.04 -2.85 11.34
CA LEU A 71 3.74 -3.42 11.06
C LEU A 71 3.30 -3.12 9.62
N LEU A 72 3.49 -1.88 9.16
CA LEU A 72 3.16 -1.51 7.80
C LEU A 72 3.98 -2.29 6.78
N ILE A 73 5.28 -2.43 7.03
CA ILE A 73 6.15 -3.21 6.16
C ILE A 73 5.72 -4.67 6.11
N ALA A 74 5.36 -5.25 7.24
CA ALA A 74 4.85 -6.62 7.30
C ALA A 74 3.54 -6.77 6.51
N TRP A 75 2.62 -5.82 6.63
CA TRP A 75 1.37 -5.78 5.88
C TRP A 75 1.62 -5.75 4.37
N LEU A 76 2.45 -4.83 3.91
CA LEU A 76 2.74 -4.69 2.49
C LEU A 76 3.51 -5.88 1.94
N ASN A 77 4.45 -6.43 2.69
CA ASN A 77 5.18 -7.63 2.26
C ASN A 77 4.25 -8.84 2.10
N GLU A 78 3.24 -8.97 2.96
CA GLU A 78 2.27 -10.05 2.83
C GLU A 78 1.49 -9.95 1.52
N LEU A 79 1.16 -8.73 1.11
CA LEU A 79 0.49 -8.51 -0.18
C LEU A 79 1.42 -8.87 -1.35
N ILE A 80 2.70 -8.56 -1.23
CA ILE A 80 3.69 -8.95 -2.25
C ILE A 80 3.77 -10.48 -2.35
N VAL A 81 3.78 -11.17 -1.21
CA VAL A 81 3.81 -12.64 -1.17
C VAL A 81 2.59 -13.23 -1.86
N LEU A 82 1.41 -12.63 -1.71
CA LEU A 82 0.21 -13.11 -2.40
C LEU A 82 0.36 -13.04 -3.90
N PHE A 83 1.00 -12.00 -4.44
CA PHE A 83 1.29 -11.95 -5.87
C PHE A 83 2.35 -12.97 -6.27
N ASP A 84 3.42 -13.09 -5.49
CA ASP A 84 4.54 -13.99 -5.82
C ASP A 84 4.13 -15.47 -5.78
N THR A 85 3.22 -15.83 -4.89
CA THR A 85 2.83 -17.24 -4.68
C THR A 85 1.53 -17.62 -5.37
N GLU A 86 0.57 -16.71 -5.48
CA GLU A 86 -0.74 -17.00 -6.03
C GLU A 86 -1.08 -16.14 -7.24
N TYR A 87 -0.19 -15.24 -7.63
CA TYR A 87 -0.39 -14.30 -8.75
C TYR A 87 -1.64 -13.43 -8.56
N LEU A 88 -1.99 -13.13 -7.30
CA LEU A 88 -3.17 -12.29 -7.01
C LEU A 88 -2.85 -10.82 -7.20
N LEU A 89 -3.66 -10.17 -8.04
CA LEU A 89 -3.71 -8.73 -8.14
C LEU A 89 -4.80 -8.26 -7.19
N LEU A 90 -4.52 -7.27 -6.37
CA LEU A 90 -5.41 -6.86 -5.29
C LEU A 90 -5.93 -5.45 -5.53
N ARG A 91 -7.18 -5.23 -5.17
CA ARG A 91 -7.84 -3.95 -5.37
C ARG A 91 -8.51 -3.41 -4.11
N GLN A 92 -9.09 -4.29 -3.31
CA GLN A 92 -9.88 -3.89 -2.15
C GLN A 92 -9.22 -4.40 -0.87
N PHE A 93 -9.13 -3.53 0.12
CA PHE A 93 -8.46 -3.83 1.38
C PHE A 93 -9.37 -3.44 2.53
N GLU A 94 -9.49 -4.31 3.51
CA GLU A 94 -10.28 -4.07 4.71
C GLU A 94 -9.44 -4.41 5.93
N ILE A 95 -9.57 -3.62 6.98
CA ILE A 95 -8.86 -3.86 8.24
C ILE A 95 -9.91 -4.03 9.32
N ASP A 96 -9.92 -5.23 9.92
CA ASP A 96 -10.87 -5.58 10.98
C ASP A 96 -10.37 -5.16 12.35
N GLU A 97 -9.06 -5.31 12.58
CA GLU A 97 -8.41 -4.91 13.83
C GLU A 97 -7.03 -4.34 13.51
N ILE A 98 -6.66 -3.27 14.18
CA ILE A 98 -5.32 -2.73 14.09
C ILE A 98 -4.90 -2.07 15.40
N SER A 99 -3.65 -2.31 15.78
CA SER A 99 -2.98 -1.58 16.86
C SER A 99 -1.60 -1.15 16.34
N GLY A 100 -0.75 -0.62 17.17
CA GLY A 100 0.61 -0.26 16.75
C GLY A 100 1.49 -1.47 16.43
N THR A 101 1.08 -2.68 16.84
CA THR A 101 1.90 -3.90 16.72
C THR A 101 1.16 -5.10 16.12
N TYR A 102 -0.12 -4.95 15.77
CA TYR A 102 -0.93 -6.07 15.30
C TYR A 102 -1.94 -5.58 14.26
N LEU A 103 -2.16 -6.40 13.24
CA LEU A 103 -3.17 -6.12 12.22
C LEU A 103 -3.84 -7.43 11.79
N LYS A 104 -5.16 -7.37 11.68
CA LYS A 104 -5.96 -8.40 11.04
C LYS A 104 -6.86 -7.73 10.01
N GLY A 105 -6.83 -8.25 8.78
CA GLY A 105 -7.61 -7.66 7.71
C GLY A 105 -7.76 -8.62 6.55
N ARG A 106 -8.20 -8.07 5.43
CA ARG A 106 -8.46 -8.84 4.21
C ARG A 106 -8.05 -8.04 2.99
N ALA A 107 -7.60 -8.76 1.99
CA ALA A 107 -7.30 -8.19 0.68
C ALA A 107 -8.03 -9.00 -0.38
N SER A 108 -8.58 -8.31 -1.36
CA SER A 108 -9.43 -8.93 -2.38
C SER A 108 -9.06 -8.46 -3.77
N GLY A 109 -9.17 -9.36 -4.73
CA GLY A 109 -8.86 -9.08 -6.12
C GLY A 109 -9.09 -10.31 -6.97
N GLU A 110 -8.19 -10.54 -7.93
CA GLU A 110 -8.30 -11.68 -8.85
C GLU A 110 -6.93 -12.14 -9.30
N PRO A 111 -6.80 -13.39 -9.76
CA PRO A 111 -5.54 -13.86 -10.32
C PRO A 111 -5.16 -13.08 -11.57
N TYR A 112 -3.86 -12.90 -11.78
CA TYR A 112 -3.33 -12.26 -12.98
C TYR A 112 -3.77 -13.02 -14.24
N ASP A 113 -4.23 -12.26 -15.21
CA ASP A 113 -4.62 -12.77 -16.53
C ASP A 113 -3.96 -11.86 -17.58
N ALA A 114 -3.03 -12.42 -18.34
CA ALA A 114 -2.25 -11.67 -19.32
C ALA A 114 -3.11 -11.01 -20.42
N GLN A 115 -4.31 -11.54 -20.66
CA GLN A 115 -5.21 -10.98 -21.66
C GLN A 115 -5.99 -9.76 -21.15
N ARG A 116 -6.11 -9.62 -19.82
CA ARG A 116 -6.92 -8.57 -19.22
C ARG A 116 -6.11 -7.55 -18.43
N HIS A 117 -4.94 -7.91 -17.97
CA HIS A 117 -4.15 -7.06 -17.09
C HIS A 117 -2.86 -6.61 -17.75
N ASP A 118 -2.59 -5.31 -17.67
CA ASP A 118 -1.31 -4.75 -18.09
C ASP A 118 -0.46 -4.52 -16.84
N ILE A 119 0.57 -5.32 -16.68
CA ILE A 119 1.44 -5.24 -15.52
C ILE A 119 2.49 -4.15 -15.74
N GLY A 120 2.55 -3.22 -14.80
CA GLY A 120 3.59 -2.20 -14.76
C GLY A 120 4.85 -2.71 -14.06
N SER A 121 5.22 -2.07 -12.95
CA SER A 121 6.40 -2.47 -12.19
C SER A 121 6.14 -3.70 -11.34
N ALA A 122 7.06 -4.66 -11.39
CA ALA A 122 7.03 -5.79 -10.45
C ALA A 122 7.69 -5.33 -9.15
N ILE A 123 6.97 -5.43 -8.04
CA ILE A 123 7.48 -5.04 -6.74
C ILE A 123 8.17 -6.23 -6.11
N LYS A 124 9.47 -6.11 -5.83
CA LYS A 124 10.25 -7.19 -5.21
C LYS A 124 10.15 -7.17 -3.70
N ALA A 125 10.19 -5.97 -3.11
CA ALA A 125 10.19 -5.83 -1.65
C ALA A 125 9.88 -4.41 -1.24
N VAL A 126 9.43 -4.26 0.01
CA VAL A 126 9.34 -2.97 0.67
C VAL A 126 10.65 -2.78 1.42
N THR A 127 11.30 -1.63 1.24
CA THR A 127 12.57 -1.37 1.92
C THR A 127 12.34 -0.61 3.22
N TRP A 128 13.28 -0.77 4.15
CA TRP A 128 13.31 -0.01 5.41
C TRP A 128 13.92 1.37 5.24
N HIS A 129 14.50 1.64 4.06
CA HIS A 129 15.24 2.88 3.83
C HIS A 129 14.31 4.09 3.96
N GLU A 130 14.63 4.95 4.90
CA GLU A 130 13.85 6.18 5.19
C GLU A 130 12.36 5.95 5.47
N ALA A 131 11.95 4.73 5.79
CA ALA A 131 10.56 4.45 6.14
C ALA A 131 10.22 5.10 7.47
N ALA A 132 9.15 5.87 7.50
CA ALA A 132 8.70 6.57 8.71
C ALA A 132 7.20 6.81 8.66
N VAL A 133 6.55 6.59 9.80
CA VAL A 133 5.14 6.93 9.98
C VAL A 133 5.08 8.16 10.88
N GLU A 134 4.45 9.22 10.41
CA GLU A 134 4.28 10.45 11.16
C GLU A 134 2.82 10.74 11.44
N LEU A 135 2.52 11.19 12.64
CA LEU A 135 1.20 11.71 12.98
C LEU A 135 1.26 13.23 12.96
N THR A 136 0.44 13.84 12.11
CA THR A 136 0.36 15.29 11.96
C THR A 136 -1.03 15.77 12.35
N ASP A 137 -1.26 17.08 12.35
CA ASP A 137 -2.57 17.66 12.61
C ASP A 137 -3.62 17.20 11.60
N GLU A 138 -3.18 16.78 10.41
CA GLU A 138 -4.07 16.32 9.34
C GLU A 138 -4.25 14.81 9.31
N GLY A 139 -3.60 14.09 10.23
CA GLY A 139 -3.63 12.64 10.31
C GLY A 139 -2.27 12.02 10.09
N TYR A 140 -2.27 10.76 9.73
CA TYR A 140 -1.04 9.99 9.50
C TYR A 140 -0.52 10.17 8.09
N LYS A 141 0.80 10.13 7.97
CA LYS A 141 1.44 10.01 6.66
C LYS A 141 2.65 9.09 6.77
N VAL A 142 3.02 8.47 5.65
CA VAL A 142 4.18 7.60 5.61
C VAL A 142 4.91 7.79 4.27
N ARG A 143 6.22 7.59 4.32
CA ARG A 143 7.08 7.52 3.15
C ARG A 143 7.63 6.11 3.07
N ILE A 144 7.47 5.47 1.92
CA ILE A 144 7.90 4.08 1.69
C ILE A 144 8.65 4.01 0.37
N ILE A 145 9.71 3.22 0.32
CA ILE A 145 10.44 2.97 -0.90
C ILE A 145 10.35 1.49 -1.23
N PHE A 146 10.03 1.20 -2.49
CA PHE A 146 9.92 -0.16 -3.00
C PHE A 146 11.10 -0.49 -3.90
N ASP A 147 11.61 -1.70 -3.75
CA ASP A 147 12.60 -2.27 -4.64
C ASP A 147 11.86 -2.92 -5.81
N ILE A 148 12.20 -2.53 -7.01
CA ILE A 148 11.51 -3.00 -8.23
C ILE A 148 12.47 -3.68 -9.25
#